data_b755dc7dc00561aac9e8b333f63950a5
#
_entry.id   b755dc7dc00561aac9e8b333f63950a5
#
_cell.length_a   1.000
_cell.length_b   1.000
_cell.length_c   1.000
_cell.angle_alpha   90.00
_cell.angle_beta   90.00
_cell.angle_gamma   90.00
#
_symmetry.space_group_name_H-M   'P 1'
#
loop_
_entity.id
_entity.type
_entity.pdbx_description
1 polymer ?
#
loop_
_entity_poly.entity_id
_entity_poly.type
_entity_poly.pdbx_seq_one_letter_code
_entity_poly.pdbx_strand_id
1 'polypeptide(L)'
;MPAGGELSMRAWGLPKAVALLLAIMPVAAEARTLEAFPGAVGYGRFTQGGRGGAIIAVTSLADSGPGTLRACIDARGPRTCIFRVGGVIRWTTDRPVIRNPYITIAGQTAPGGGILITHAGGRYGLTPLVAKNTHDVIIRHIRVRLDNRGDTRASDSGIIFEKSSNVIIDHVSVSWSEDETVGGQGQNDNITISNSILAEGLRRHDKCALLSSDATGSQKLTFIGNICAHNGDRNPDVNFFPGSCVDVVNNLIYNARSDFVEVWEQHGGSPVNIVGNYFKAGPNMVPGRYIIARQSVNSTGRAQIYEAGNYIDGRIVREPPPYVREAMVQTPSCPIGAPVIDARQAYHRALTTAGAFPRDTVDTRIVKEVKQGTGKIRREPGILPEIADGTPYADSDGDGMSDQWEKANGTDATRNDAWEDANRNGWSNLDEFLDYAHHQALAGSSLAERQEDQDKPRTVTAWVVALTVAALAGLGGLLKAAMM
;
A
#
# COMPACT_ATOMS: atom_id res chain seq x y z
N MET A 1 -45.47 62.64 -74.67
CA MET A 1 -44.47 63.60 -74.90
C MET A 1 -43.57 63.73 -73.75
N PRO A 2 -42.26 63.94 -73.92
CA PRO A 2 -41.29 62.88 -73.57
C PRO A 2 -40.59 63.24 -72.25
N ALA A 3 -40.27 62.37 -71.46
CA ALA A 3 -39.14 61.52 -71.19
C ALA A 3 -37.77 62.28 -71.13
N GLY A 4 -37.27 62.45 -69.93
CA GLY A 4 -35.92 62.84 -69.58
C GLY A 4 -35.29 61.72 -68.74
N GLY A 5 -34.28 61.11 -69.36
CA GLY A 5 -33.55 60.05 -68.69
C GLY A 5 -32.34 60.59 -67.90
N GLU A 6 -32.19 60.28 -66.67
CA GLU A 6 -30.96 60.52 -65.91
C GLU A 6 -30.16 59.22 -65.73
N LEU A 7 -28.93 59.23 -66.12
CA LEU A 7 -27.92 58.20 -65.89
C LEU A 7 -27.43 58.25 -64.40
N SER A 8 -27.72 57.26 -63.63
CA SER A 8 -27.08 57.11 -62.32
C SER A 8 -25.88 56.19 -62.37
N MET A 9 -24.72 56.73 -62.03
CA MET A 9 -23.48 55.97 -61.83
C MET A 9 -23.57 55.05 -60.62
N ARG A 10 -23.41 53.76 -60.82
CA ARG A 10 -23.28 52.76 -59.78
C ARG A 10 -21.89 52.82 -59.17
N ALA A 11 -21.78 53.21 -57.91
CA ALA A 11 -20.57 53.05 -57.09
C ALA A 11 -20.34 51.55 -56.75
N TRP A 12 -19.18 51.02 -57.01
CA TRP A 12 -18.73 49.72 -56.66
C TRP A 12 -18.36 49.70 -55.17
N GLY A 13 -19.14 48.96 -54.33
CA GLY A 13 -18.82 48.73 -52.97
C GLY A 13 -17.71 47.65 -52.82
N LEU A 14 -16.69 47.99 -52.03
CA LEU A 14 -15.62 47.07 -51.60
C LEU A 14 -16.19 46.00 -50.69
N PRO A 15 -15.73 44.72 -50.77
CA PRO A 15 -16.20 43.67 -49.89
C PRO A 15 -15.67 43.89 -48.47
N LYS A 16 -16.60 43.84 -47.48
CA LYS A 16 -16.28 43.84 -46.06
C LYS A 16 -15.54 42.54 -45.70
N ALA A 17 -14.27 42.67 -45.36
CA ALA A 17 -13.52 41.56 -44.75
C ALA A 17 -14.15 41.22 -43.42
N VAL A 18 -14.75 40.04 -43.31
CA VAL A 18 -15.20 39.46 -42.04
C VAL A 18 -13.97 38.87 -41.35
N ALA A 19 -13.45 39.60 -40.34
CA ALA A 19 -12.44 39.07 -39.44
C ALA A 19 -13.08 38.01 -38.54
N LEU A 20 -12.80 36.75 -38.82
CA LEU A 20 -13.19 35.63 -37.95
C LEU A 20 -12.25 35.64 -36.72
N LEU A 21 -12.70 36.21 -35.62
CA LEU A 21 -12.04 36.09 -34.31
C LEU A 21 -12.24 34.66 -33.82
N LEU A 22 -11.25 33.78 -34.02
CA LEU A 22 -11.13 32.52 -33.34
C LEU A 22 -10.88 32.82 -31.83
N ALA A 23 -11.94 32.74 -31.01
CA ALA A 23 -11.80 32.73 -29.60
C ALA A 23 -11.11 31.40 -29.19
N ILE A 24 -9.85 31.49 -28.87
CA ILE A 24 -9.11 30.41 -28.21
C ILE A 24 -9.71 30.30 -26.80
N MET A 25 -10.70 29.42 -26.63
CA MET A 25 -11.14 29.03 -25.28
C MET A 25 -9.98 28.30 -24.61
N PRO A 26 -9.54 28.74 -23.42
CA PRO A 26 -8.58 27.93 -22.68
C PRO A 26 -9.25 26.59 -22.42
N VAL A 27 -8.69 25.50 -22.92
CA VAL A 27 -9.02 24.15 -22.50
C VAL A 27 -8.68 24.13 -21.02
N ALA A 28 -9.69 24.12 -20.15
CA ALA A 28 -9.48 23.90 -18.75
C ALA A 28 -8.77 22.54 -18.65
N ALA A 29 -7.50 22.56 -18.25
CA ALA A 29 -6.79 21.33 -17.93
C ALA A 29 -7.60 20.65 -16.82
N GLU A 30 -8.20 19.50 -17.12
CA GLU A 30 -8.81 18.68 -16.08
C GLU A 30 -7.72 18.46 -15.02
N ALA A 31 -7.98 18.92 -13.80
CA ALA A 31 -7.07 18.73 -12.68
C ALA A 31 -6.84 17.21 -12.54
N ARG A 32 -5.65 16.75 -12.90
CA ARG A 32 -5.28 15.35 -12.80
C ARG A 32 -5.42 14.94 -11.33
N THR A 33 -6.30 14.00 -11.04
CA THR A 33 -6.38 13.43 -9.69
C THR A 33 -5.06 12.70 -9.41
N LEU A 34 -4.27 13.25 -8.49
CA LEU A 34 -2.98 12.67 -8.11
C LEU A 34 -3.20 11.37 -7.32
N GLU A 35 -2.33 10.43 -7.56
CA GLU A 35 -2.24 9.23 -6.73
C GLU A 35 -1.76 9.57 -5.31
N ALA A 36 -1.90 8.65 -4.36
CA ALA A 36 -1.47 8.83 -2.98
C ALA A 36 0.05 9.08 -2.85
N PHE A 37 0.80 8.46 -3.72
CA PHE A 37 2.25 8.61 -3.93
C PHE A 37 2.59 8.04 -5.32
N PRO A 38 3.75 8.35 -5.90
CA PRO A 38 4.16 7.78 -7.18
C PRO A 38 4.08 6.26 -7.19
N GLY A 39 3.33 5.69 -8.14
CA GLY A 39 3.16 4.23 -8.27
C GLY A 39 2.13 3.59 -7.32
N ALA A 40 1.33 4.37 -6.60
CA ALA A 40 0.20 3.83 -5.83
C ALA A 40 -0.82 3.14 -6.75
N VAL A 41 -1.32 1.98 -6.32
CA VAL A 41 -2.26 1.15 -7.09
C VAL A 41 -3.48 0.78 -6.26
N GLY A 42 -4.47 0.16 -6.90
CA GLY A 42 -5.68 -0.31 -6.25
C GLY A 42 -6.73 0.77 -6.03
N TYR A 43 -7.81 0.42 -5.34
CA TYR A 43 -8.95 1.33 -5.16
C TYR A 43 -8.63 2.50 -4.24
N GLY A 44 -7.67 2.36 -3.30
CA GLY A 44 -7.18 3.44 -2.44
C GLY A 44 -6.16 4.38 -3.10
N ARG A 45 -5.77 4.15 -4.36
CA ARG A 45 -4.66 4.89 -5.00
C ARG A 45 -4.81 6.40 -5.05
N PHE A 46 -6.02 6.92 -4.95
CA PHE A 46 -6.28 8.36 -4.97
C PHE A 46 -6.47 8.98 -3.58
N THR A 47 -6.09 8.26 -2.53
CA THR A 47 -6.09 8.76 -1.17
C THR A 47 -5.21 10.01 -1.06
N GLN A 48 -5.76 11.12 -0.59
CA GLN A 48 -5.04 12.39 -0.50
C GLN A 48 -3.99 12.39 0.62
N GLY A 49 -4.30 11.71 1.74
CA GLY A 49 -3.44 11.77 2.93
C GLY A 49 -3.29 13.18 3.46
N GLY A 50 -2.10 13.49 3.97
CA GLY A 50 -1.77 14.79 4.56
C GLY A 50 -1.33 15.88 3.58
N ARG A 51 -1.42 15.63 2.26
CA ARG A 51 -0.90 16.55 1.23
C ARG A 51 -1.46 17.96 1.38
N GLY A 52 -0.58 18.96 1.27
CA GLY A 52 -0.91 20.37 1.41
C GLY A 52 -1.11 20.85 2.87
N GLY A 53 -0.93 19.97 3.85
CA GLY A 53 -1.16 20.26 5.26
C GLY A 53 0.09 20.54 6.09
N ALA A 54 -0.07 20.46 7.40
CA ALA A 54 1.04 20.64 8.33
C ALA A 54 2.02 19.46 8.25
N ILE A 55 3.30 19.77 8.31
CA ILE A 55 4.38 18.80 8.45
C ILE A 55 4.72 18.71 9.92
N ILE A 56 4.51 17.53 10.53
CA ILE A 56 4.66 17.34 11.98
C ILE A 56 5.81 16.35 12.22
N ALA A 57 6.89 16.87 12.79
CA ALA A 57 8.04 16.07 13.15
C ALA A 57 7.75 15.21 14.39
N VAL A 58 7.90 13.89 14.24
CA VAL A 58 7.89 12.94 15.36
C VAL A 58 9.31 12.81 15.87
N THR A 59 9.58 13.41 17.03
CA THR A 59 10.90 13.51 17.65
C THR A 59 11.03 12.71 18.95
N SER A 60 9.95 12.01 19.35
CA SER A 60 9.90 11.23 20.59
C SER A 60 9.20 9.89 20.38
N LEU A 61 9.76 8.84 20.96
CA LEU A 61 9.18 7.49 21.02
C LEU A 61 8.21 7.30 22.20
N ALA A 62 7.99 8.33 23.02
CA ALA A 62 7.06 8.28 24.14
C ALA A 62 5.61 8.04 23.67
N ASP A 63 4.79 7.49 24.55
CA ASP A 63 3.36 7.25 24.28
C ASP A 63 2.60 8.56 24.01
N SER A 64 2.89 9.63 24.74
CA SER A 64 2.14 10.88 24.66
C SER A 64 3.03 12.09 24.94
N GLY A 65 2.51 13.28 24.63
CA GLY A 65 3.20 14.56 24.79
C GLY A 65 3.69 15.16 23.48
N PRO A 66 4.34 16.32 23.53
CA PRO A 66 4.86 16.99 22.34
C PRO A 66 5.87 16.12 21.57
N GLY A 67 5.85 16.20 20.25
CA GLY A 67 6.75 15.47 19.37
C GLY A 67 6.50 13.97 19.28
N THR A 68 5.42 13.44 19.83
CA THR A 68 5.07 12.02 19.73
C THR A 68 4.21 11.71 18.49
N LEU A 69 4.19 10.45 18.06
CA LEU A 69 3.28 9.99 17.00
C LEU A 69 1.81 10.24 17.41
N ARG A 70 1.46 10.05 18.69
CA ARG A 70 0.11 10.34 19.19
C ARG A 70 -0.26 11.81 18.94
N ALA A 71 0.64 12.74 19.23
CA ALA A 71 0.39 14.16 18.98
C ALA A 71 0.11 14.45 17.49
N CYS A 72 0.82 13.79 16.58
CA CYS A 72 0.54 13.90 15.15
C CYS A 72 -0.81 13.26 14.76
N ILE A 73 -1.14 12.09 15.31
CA ILE A 73 -2.43 11.42 15.05
C ILE A 73 -3.60 12.29 15.53
N ASP A 74 -3.49 12.89 16.72
CA ASP A 74 -4.56 13.67 17.35
C ASP A 74 -4.70 15.09 16.76
N ALA A 75 -3.70 15.56 16.03
CA ALA A 75 -3.75 16.87 15.37
C ALA A 75 -4.91 16.93 14.37
N ARG A 76 -5.45 18.14 14.15
CA ARG A 76 -6.56 18.40 13.25
C ARG A 76 -6.09 19.00 11.93
N GLY A 77 -6.85 18.77 10.88
CA GLY A 77 -6.54 19.21 9.53
C GLY A 77 -5.58 18.26 8.80
N PRO A 78 -5.29 18.55 7.52
CA PRO A 78 -4.33 17.80 6.74
C PRO A 78 -2.94 17.85 7.38
N ARG A 79 -2.26 16.69 7.47
CA ARG A 79 -0.93 16.60 8.11
C ARG A 79 -0.14 15.38 7.70
N THR A 80 1.17 15.56 7.63
CA THR A 80 2.14 14.48 7.38
C THR A 80 3.04 14.32 8.60
N CYS A 81 3.04 13.11 9.18
CA CYS A 81 3.92 12.73 10.28
C CYS A 81 5.27 12.28 9.73
N ILE A 82 6.32 13.08 9.92
CA ILE A 82 7.69 12.82 9.50
C ILE A 82 8.49 12.37 10.73
N PHE A 83 9.17 11.23 10.64
CA PHE A 83 9.91 10.71 11.79
C PHE A 83 11.35 11.20 11.80
N ARG A 84 11.74 11.79 12.94
CA ARG A 84 13.12 12.24 13.23
C ARG A 84 13.78 11.35 14.29
N VAL A 85 13.11 10.24 14.64
CA VAL A 85 13.59 9.21 15.56
C VAL A 85 13.30 7.84 14.97
N GLY A 86 14.16 6.86 15.24
CA GLY A 86 13.92 5.44 15.00
C GLY A 86 13.80 4.69 16.32
N GLY A 87 13.04 3.59 16.35
CA GLY A 87 12.91 2.82 17.56
C GLY A 87 11.51 2.25 17.81
N VAL A 88 11.22 1.93 19.07
CA VAL A 88 9.99 1.28 19.51
C VAL A 88 9.08 2.28 20.22
N ILE A 89 7.89 2.51 19.66
CA ILE A 89 6.80 3.24 20.32
C ILE A 89 5.92 2.21 21.03
N ARG A 90 5.83 2.31 22.37
CA ARG A 90 4.99 1.46 23.18
C ARG A 90 3.82 2.24 23.78
N TRP A 91 2.61 1.88 23.38
CA TRP A 91 1.43 2.45 24.01
C TRP A 91 1.27 1.92 25.43
N THR A 92 1.28 2.81 26.40
CA THR A 92 1.13 2.50 27.84
C THR A 92 -0.19 3.03 28.42
N THR A 93 -0.92 3.78 27.60
CA THR A 93 -2.29 4.26 27.86
C THR A 93 -3.24 3.71 26.79
N ASP A 94 -4.41 4.27 26.62
CA ASP A 94 -5.32 3.90 25.54
C ASP A 94 -4.66 4.12 24.18
N ARG A 95 -4.90 3.22 23.22
CA ARG A 95 -4.41 3.34 21.84
C ARG A 95 -4.83 4.66 21.22
N PRO A 96 -3.98 5.30 20.41
CA PRO A 96 -4.42 6.39 19.58
C PRO A 96 -5.37 5.88 18.50
N VAL A 97 -6.38 6.68 18.16
CA VAL A 97 -7.32 6.36 17.08
C VAL A 97 -7.30 7.50 16.07
N ILE A 98 -6.96 7.20 14.82
CA ILE A 98 -7.01 8.16 13.72
C ILE A 98 -8.49 8.44 13.41
N ARG A 99 -9.00 9.57 13.94
CA ARG A 99 -10.36 10.07 13.72
C ARG A 99 -10.38 11.31 12.84
N ASN A 100 -9.31 12.08 12.87
CA ASN A 100 -9.16 13.26 12.05
C ASN A 100 -8.66 12.85 10.67
N PRO A 101 -9.37 13.19 9.59
CA PRO A 101 -8.99 12.79 8.24
C PRO A 101 -7.74 13.52 7.73
N TYR A 102 -7.31 13.16 6.53
CA TYR A 102 -6.18 13.76 5.81
C TYR A 102 -4.86 13.61 6.56
N ILE A 103 -4.44 12.37 6.79
CA ILE A 103 -3.17 12.07 7.46
C ILE A 103 -2.29 11.15 6.62
N THR A 104 -1.00 11.49 6.58
CA THR A 104 0.06 10.60 6.10
C THR A 104 1.01 10.25 7.25
N ILE A 105 1.19 8.96 7.54
CA ILE A 105 2.20 8.45 8.47
C ILE A 105 3.35 7.92 7.62
N ALA A 106 4.42 8.69 7.51
CA ALA A 106 5.54 8.46 6.60
C ALA A 106 6.70 7.74 7.31
N GLY A 107 6.54 6.46 7.64
CA GLY A 107 7.55 5.67 8.36
C GLY A 107 8.89 5.54 7.62
N GLN A 108 8.93 5.71 6.31
CA GLN A 108 10.15 5.70 5.50
C GLN A 108 11.13 6.85 5.81
N THR A 109 10.68 7.87 6.54
CA THR A 109 11.54 8.99 6.95
C THR A 109 12.30 8.72 8.24
N ALA A 110 11.93 7.67 8.97
CA ALA A 110 12.57 7.32 10.24
C ALA A 110 14.02 6.87 10.05
N PRO A 111 14.95 7.38 10.87
CA PRO A 111 16.34 6.95 10.83
C PRO A 111 16.53 5.52 11.36
N GLY A 112 17.73 5.00 11.22
CA GLY A 112 18.16 3.72 11.79
C GLY A 112 17.30 2.54 11.32
N GLY A 113 16.74 1.81 12.27
CA GLY A 113 15.90 0.63 12.00
C GLY A 113 14.45 0.94 11.65
N GLY A 114 14.04 2.22 11.57
CA GLY A 114 12.66 2.63 11.32
C GLY A 114 11.79 2.61 12.58
N ILE A 115 10.47 2.50 12.41
CA ILE A 115 9.50 2.54 13.53
C ILE A 115 8.83 1.19 13.75
N LEU A 116 8.79 0.76 15.00
CA LEU A 116 7.99 -0.35 15.48
C LEU A 116 7.00 0.13 16.54
N ILE A 117 5.72 -0.19 16.37
CA ILE A 117 4.66 0.12 17.32
C ILE A 117 4.23 -1.16 18.05
N THR A 118 4.08 -1.09 19.35
CA THR A 118 3.55 -2.15 20.21
C THR A 118 2.74 -1.54 21.36
N HIS A 119 2.19 -2.37 22.23
CA HIS A 119 1.40 -1.93 23.40
C HIS A 119 1.94 -2.52 24.71
N ALA A 120 1.48 -1.99 25.84
CA ALA A 120 1.89 -2.47 27.16
C ALA A 120 1.17 -3.76 27.62
N GLY A 121 0.11 -4.14 26.93
CA GLY A 121 -0.76 -5.26 27.34
C GLY A 121 -1.83 -4.86 28.35
N GLY A 122 -2.52 -5.87 28.91
CA GLY A 122 -3.61 -5.66 29.86
C GLY A 122 -4.81 -4.94 29.23
N ARG A 123 -5.47 -4.07 29.98
CA ARG A 123 -6.59 -3.28 29.47
C ARG A 123 -6.20 -2.31 28.33
N TYR A 124 -4.94 -2.06 28.17
CA TYR A 124 -4.35 -1.22 27.09
C TYR A 124 -3.76 -2.06 25.95
N GLY A 125 -3.84 -3.39 26.06
CA GLY A 125 -3.46 -4.33 25.03
C GLY A 125 -4.46 -4.36 23.89
N LEU A 126 -4.79 -3.21 23.32
CA LEU A 126 -5.73 -3.08 22.21
C LEU A 126 -4.96 -2.84 20.92
N THR A 127 -5.61 -3.13 19.80
CA THR A 127 -5.06 -2.89 18.45
C THR A 127 -4.26 -1.59 18.39
N PRO A 128 -2.95 -1.62 18.12
CA PRO A 128 -2.09 -0.44 18.27
C PRO A 128 -2.36 0.68 17.28
N LEU A 129 -2.92 0.38 16.11
CA LEU A 129 -3.15 1.37 15.06
C LEU A 129 -4.56 1.21 14.48
N VAL A 130 -5.40 2.21 14.66
CA VAL A 130 -6.81 2.20 14.26
C VAL A 130 -7.17 3.45 13.49
N ALA A 131 -7.67 3.31 12.26
CA ALA A 131 -8.37 4.35 11.53
C ALA A 131 -9.88 4.13 11.70
N LYS A 132 -10.61 5.08 12.28
CA LYS A 132 -12.03 4.89 12.61
C LYS A 132 -12.88 6.13 12.36
N ASN A 133 -13.99 5.95 11.62
CA ASN A 133 -14.89 7.02 11.21
C ASN A 133 -14.11 8.18 10.56
N THR A 134 -13.25 7.86 9.61
CA THR A 134 -12.30 8.82 9.01
C THR A 134 -12.10 8.52 7.51
N HIS A 135 -11.32 9.36 6.86
CA HIS A 135 -10.97 9.15 5.46
C HIS A 135 -9.62 9.78 5.12
N ASP A 136 -9.11 9.45 3.94
CA ASP A 136 -7.85 9.97 3.41
C ASP A 136 -6.66 9.72 4.36
N VAL A 137 -6.40 8.43 4.61
CA VAL A 137 -5.34 7.94 5.51
C VAL A 137 -4.29 7.16 4.72
N ILE A 138 -3.04 7.59 4.80
CA ILE A 138 -1.87 6.90 4.24
C ILE A 138 -0.99 6.41 5.38
N ILE A 139 -0.66 5.11 5.41
CA ILE A 139 0.26 4.51 6.39
C ILE A 139 1.33 3.75 5.61
N ARG A 140 2.59 4.15 5.75
CA ARG A 140 3.72 3.51 5.05
C ARG A 140 4.89 3.22 5.99
N HIS A 141 5.58 2.11 5.74
CA HIS A 141 6.82 1.68 6.42
C HIS A 141 6.75 1.64 7.96
N ILE A 142 5.60 1.23 8.49
CA ILE A 142 5.40 1.04 9.92
C ILE A 142 5.38 -0.46 10.24
N ARG A 143 6.03 -0.85 11.34
CA ARG A 143 5.89 -2.19 11.91
C ARG A 143 4.94 -2.18 13.08
N VAL A 144 4.14 -3.22 13.19
CA VAL A 144 3.30 -3.49 14.36
C VAL A 144 3.60 -4.91 14.84
N ARG A 145 4.05 -5.03 16.08
CA ARG A 145 4.34 -6.32 16.71
C ARG A 145 3.67 -6.36 18.09
N LEU A 146 2.77 -7.33 18.29
CA LEU A 146 2.10 -7.49 19.58
C LEU A 146 2.88 -8.49 20.43
N ASP A 147 3.58 -8.02 21.45
CA ASP A 147 4.42 -8.86 22.32
C ASP A 147 3.68 -9.45 23.52
N ASN A 148 2.37 -9.23 23.61
CA ASN A 148 1.44 -9.77 24.61
C ASN A 148 1.92 -9.63 26.06
N ARG A 149 2.53 -8.51 26.40
CA ARG A 149 2.84 -8.17 27.78
C ARG A 149 1.57 -7.74 28.48
N GLY A 150 0.87 -8.68 29.13
CA GLY A 150 -0.31 -8.37 29.91
C GLY A 150 -1.46 -9.36 29.71
N ASP A 151 -2.70 -8.89 29.88
CA ASP A 151 -3.88 -9.74 29.79
C ASP A 151 -4.19 -10.13 28.34
N THR A 152 -4.11 -11.43 28.05
CA THR A 152 -4.31 -12.01 26.72
C THR A 152 -5.78 -12.30 26.40
N ARG A 153 -6.74 -11.73 27.15
CA ARG A 153 -8.17 -11.98 26.94
C ARG A 153 -8.78 -11.16 25.83
N ALA A 154 -8.11 -10.11 25.35
CA ALA A 154 -8.57 -9.32 24.22
C ALA A 154 -8.11 -9.97 22.91
N SER A 155 -8.99 -10.05 21.92
CA SER A 155 -8.63 -10.37 20.54
C SER A 155 -8.12 -9.10 19.88
N ASP A 156 -6.80 -8.95 19.79
CA ASP A 156 -6.17 -7.75 19.27
C ASP A 156 -5.65 -7.95 17.86
N SER A 157 -6.20 -7.18 16.92
CA SER A 157 -5.63 -7.03 15.58
C SER A 157 -4.40 -6.14 15.61
N GLY A 158 -3.57 -6.18 14.58
CA GLY A 158 -2.43 -5.27 14.47
C GLY A 158 -2.84 -3.88 13.98
N ILE A 159 -3.58 -3.83 12.87
CA ILE A 159 -4.11 -2.60 12.27
C ILE A 159 -5.58 -2.80 11.95
N ILE A 160 -6.42 -1.82 12.29
CA ILE A 160 -7.85 -1.81 11.94
C ILE A 160 -8.19 -0.54 11.14
N PHE A 161 -9.00 -0.71 10.10
CA PHE A 161 -9.76 0.37 9.47
C PHE A 161 -11.26 0.09 9.66
N GLU A 162 -11.96 1.02 10.30
CA GLU A 162 -13.37 0.86 10.66
C GLU A 162 -14.17 2.06 10.18
N LYS A 163 -15.22 1.81 9.38
CA LYS A 163 -16.08 2.86 8.82
C LYS A 163 -15.27 4.00 8.21
N SER A 164 -14.30 3.62 7.37
CA SER A 164 -13.32 4.54 6.80
C SER A 164 -13.27 4.42 5.28
N SER A 165 -12.88 5.48 4.59
CA SER A 165 -12.75 5.49 3.13
C SER A 165 -11.44 6.14 2.70
N ASN A 166 -11.01 5.83 1.45
CA ASN A 166 -9.75 6.34 0.94
C ASN A 166 -8.60 6.03 1.90
N VAL A 167 -8.29 4.76 2.12
CA VAL A 167 -7.20 4.31 3.00
C VAL A 167 -6.22 3.49 2.21
N ILE A 168 -4.94 3.81 2.31
CA ILE A 168 -3.87 3.00 1.77
C ILE A 168 -2.87 2.63 2.87
N ILE A 169 -2.67 1.32 3.06
CA ILE A 169 -1.72 0.71 3.97
C ILE A 169 -0.67 0.03 3.11
N ASP A 170 0.53 0.57 3.06
CA ASP A 170 1.56 0.15 2.12
C ASP A 170 2.91 -0.08 2.80
N HIS A 171 3.60 -1.17 2.44
CA HIS A 171 4.89 -1.54 3.02
C HIS A 171 4.88 -1.56 4.55
N VAL A 172 3.84 -2.14 5.15
CA VAL A 172 3.82 -2.38 6.60
C VAL A 172 4.20 -3.81 6.94
N SER A 173 4.65 -4.05 8.16
CA SER A 173 4.92 -5.40 8.68
C SER A 173 4.14 -5.62 9.96
N VAL A 174 3.23 -6.58 9.97
CA VAL A 174 2.39 -6.89 11.14
C VAL A 174 2.56 -8.33 11.55
N SER A 175 2.79 -8.57 12.86
CA SER A 175 2.91 -9.93 13.39
C SER A 175 2.42 -10.03 14.83
N TRP A 176 2.06 -11.28 15.20
CA TRP A 176 1.71 -11.70 16.55
C TRP A 176 0.39 -11.13 17.05
N SER A 177 -0.51 -10.83 16.12
CA SER A 177 -1.89 -10.48 16.45
C SER A 177 -2.66 -11.70 16.98
N GLU A 178 -3.53 -11.50 17.95
CA GLU A 178 -4.45 -12.53 18.47
C GLU A 178 -5.82 -12.51 17.78
N ASP A 179 -5.95 -11.66 16.80
CA ASP A 179 -7.00 -11.58 15.81
C ASP A 179 -6.35 -11.43 14.44
N GLU A 180 -6.94 -10.77 13.47
CA GLU A 180 -6.31 -10.52 12.18
C GLU A 180 -5.09 -9.58 12.30
N THR A 181 -4.09 -9.80 11.46
CA THR A 181 -2.99 -8.82 11.38
C THR A 181 -3.49 -7.47 10.87
N VAL A 182 -4.41 -7.49 9.89
CA VAL A 182 -5.12 -6.29 9.41
C VAL A 182 -6.61 -6.60 9.30
N GLY A 183 -7.46 -5.74 9.85
CA GLY A 183 -8.92 -5.93 9.88
C GLY A 183 -9.72 -4.74 9.39
N GLY A 184 -10.72 -5.02 8.52
CA GLY A 184 -11.73 -4.07 8.06
C GLY A 184 -13.06 -4.30 8.76
N GLN A 185 -13.64 -3.28 9.39
CA GLN A 185 -14.90 -3.37 10.12
C GLN A 185 -15.90 -2.30 9.70
N GLY A 186 -17.18 -2.66 9.63
CA GLY A 186 -18.24 -1.76 9.20
C GLY A 186 -18.15 -1.38 7.73
N GLN A 187 -18.82 -0.30 7.36
CA GLN A 187 -18.81 0.19 5.97
C GLN A 187 -17.51 0.93 5.66
N ASN A 188 -16.70 0.35 4.76
CA ASN A 188 -15.50 0.96 4.23
C ASN A 188 -15.60 1.13 2.71
N ASP A 189 -14.81 2.01 2.11
CA ASP A 189 -14.71 2.11 0.65
C ASP A 189 -13.35 2.65 0.19
N ASN A 190 -12.92 2.27 -1.02
CA ASN A 190 -11.65 2.68 -1.61
C ASN A 190 -10.44 2.36 -0.71
N ILE A 191 -10.29 1.10 -0.33
CA ILE A 191 -9.21 0.64 0.52
C ILE A 191 -8.14 -0.07 -0.33
N THR A 192 -6.88 0.15 -0.02
CA THR A 192 -5.76 -0.66 -0.54
C THR A 192 -4.85 -1.12 0.59
N ILE A 193 -4.55 -2.42 0.62
CA ILE A 193 -3.51 -3.01 1.45
C ILE A 193 -2.48 -3.59 0.51
N SER A 194 -1.26 -3.03 0.50
CA SER A 194 -0.27 -3.37 -0.51
C SER A 194 1.13 -3.63 0.04
N ASN A 195 1.89 -4.46 -0.67
CA ASN A 195 3.32 -4.71 -0.46
C ASN A 195 3.73 -4.94 1.01
N SER A 196 2.91 -5.60 1.79
CA SER A 196 3.06 -5.73 3.25
C SER A 196 3.40 -7.17 3.67
N ILE A 197 4.02 -7.34 4.83
CA ILE A 197 4.20 -8.64 5.49
C ILE A 197 3.19 -8.77 6.62
N LEU A 198 2.26 -9.69 6.46
CA LEU A 198 1.17 -9.98 7.39
C LEU A 198 1.33 -11.42 7.86
N ALA A 199 1.97 -11.63 9.01
CA ALA A 199 2.48 -12.95 9.34
C ALA A 199 2.40 -13.32 10.81
N GLU A 200 2.39 -14.63 11.07
CA GLU A 200 2.46 -15.18 12.42
C GLU A 200 1.32 -14.69 13.32
N GLY A 201 0.08 -14.69 12.82
CA GLY A 201 -1.09 -14.58 13.67
C GLY A 201 -1.06 -15.64 14.78
N LEU A 202 -1.50 -15.28 15.99
CA LEU A 202 -1.42 -16.13 17.17
C LEU A 202 -2.70 -16.93 17.42
N ARG A 203 -2.59 -17.95 18.21
CA ARG A 203 -3.47 -19.09 18.40
C ARG A 203 -4.98 -18.86 18.49
N ARG A 204 -5.49 -17.74 18.96
CA ARG A 204 -6.96 -17.57 19.14
C ARG A 204 -7.64 -17.31 17.82
N HIS A 205 -7.06 -16.41 17.04
CA HIS A 205 -7.43 -16.06 15.70
C HIS A 205 -6.17 -15.82 14.87
N ASP A 206 -5.46 -16.90 14.56
CA ASP A 206 -4.20 -16.88 13.81
C ASP A 206 -4.42 -16.51 12.31
N LYS A 207 -5.02 -15.34 12.07
CA LYS A 207 -5.52 -14.89 10.79
C LYS A 207 -4.56 -13.90 10.09
N CYS A 208 -4.55 -13.92 8.74
CA CYS A 208 -3.82 -12.90 7.98
C CYS A 208 -4.63 -11.59 7.91
N ALA A 209 -5.74 -11.58 7.21
CA ALA A 209 -6.51 -10.35 7.01
C ALA A 209 -8.01 -10.62 6.93
N LEU A 210 -8.80 -9.78 7.62
CA LEU A 210 -10.24 -9.66 7.44
C LEU A 210 -10.50 -8.43 6.56
N LEU A 211 -10.91 -8.62 5.31
CA LEU A 211 -11.06 -7.47 4.42
C LEU A 211 -12.35 -6.70 4.68
N SER A 212 -13.39 -7.37 5.19
CA SER A 212 -14.66 -6.73 5.56
C SER A 212 -15.43 -7.56 6.57
N SER A 213 -15.98 -6.91 7.60
CA SER A 213 -17.02 -7.45 8.46
C SER A 213 -18.07 -6.37 8.75
N ASP A 214 -19.30 -6.79 9.08
CA ASP A 214 -20.40 -5.91 9.50
C ASP A 214 -20.68 -4.72 8.56
N ALA A 215 -20.40 -4.91 7.27
CA ALA A 215 -20.69 -3.93 6.23
C ALA A 215 -22.20 -3.75 6.06
N THR A 216 -22.63 -2.60 5.53
CA THR A 216 -24.03 -2.27 5.26
C THR A 216 -24.32 -2.11 3.76
N GLY A 217 -23.32 -2.27 2.91
CA GLY A 217 -23.44 -2.13 1.46
C GLY A 217 -22.17 -2.52 0.72
N SER A 218 -22.14 -2.26 -0.58
CA SER A 218 -21.00 -2.54 -1.45
C SER A 218 -19.78 -1.69 -1.09
N GLN A 219 -18.58 -2.25 -1.35
CA GLN A 219 -17.30 -1.65 -1.04
C GLN A 219 -16.29 -1.92 -2.18
N LYS A 220 -15.23 -1.13 -2.23
CA LYS A 220 -14.09 -1.36 -3.13
C LYS A 220 -12.82 -1.56 -2.30
N LEU A 221 -12.16 -2.70 -2.52
CA LEU A 221 -10.95 -3.03 -1.79
C LEU A 221 -9.95 -3.79 -2.67
N THR A 222 -8.68 -3.40 -2.58
CA THR A 222 -7.57 -4.13 -3.21
C THR A 222 -6.58 -4.64 -2.17
N PHE A 223 -6.29 -5.93 -2.22
CA PHE A 223 -5.27 -6.62 -1.44
C PHE A 223 -4.20 -7.13 -2.40
N ILE A 224 -3.03 -6.44 -2.47
CA ILE A 224 -2.05 -6.66 -3.56
C ILE A 224 -0.60 -6.69 -3.09
N GLY A 225 0.17 -7.64 -3.62
CA GLY A 225 1.62 -7.69 -3.40
C GLY A 225 2.05 -8.07 -1.98
N ASN A 226 1.13 -8.52 -1.15
CA ASN A 226 1.39 -8.85 0.25
C ASN A 226 1.98 -10.25 0.42
N ILE A 227 2.69 -10.46 1.52
CA ILE A 227 3.05 -11.77 2.05
C ILE A 227 2.13 -12.10 3.22
N CYS A 228 1.23 -13.08 3.06
CA CYS A 228 0.58 -13.76 4.16
C CYS A 228 1.38 -15.02 4.50
N ALA A 229 2.00 -15.10 5.68
CA ALA A 229 2.84 -16.24 6.02
C ALA A 229 2.60 -16.75 7.45
N HIS A 230 2.52 -18.07 7.60
CA HIS A 230 2.37 -18.72 8.91
C HIS A 230 1.11 -18.29 9.67
N ASN A 231 -0.01 -18.10 8.96
CA ASN A 231 -1.33 -17.86 9.54
C ASN A 231 -2.20 -19.13 9.41
N GLY A 232 -3.23 -19.24 10.25
CA GLY A 232 -4.11 -20.40 10.24
C GLY A 232 -5.02 -20.42 9.04
N ASP A 233 -5.77 -19.36 8.85
CA ASP A 233 -6.74 -19.15 7.76
C ASP A 233 -6.91 -17.65 7.45
N ARG A 234 -7.98 -17.28 6.72
CA ARG A 234 -8.24 -15.89 6.30
C ARG A 234 -7.03 -15.24 5.61
N ASN A 235 -6.54 -15.84 4.54
CA ASN A 235 -5.37 -15.34 3.81
C ASN A 235 -5.72 -14.80 2.40
N PRO A 236 -6.60 -13.78 2.24
CA PRO A 236 -7.45 -13.11 3.23
C PRO A 236 -8.86 -13.71 3.36
N ASP A 237 -9.67 -13.16 4.29
CA ASP A 237 -11.13 -13.32 4.36
C ASP A 237 -11.84 -12.28 3.49
N VAL A 238 -12.84 -12.73 2.71
CA VAL A 238 -13.63 -11.93 1.79
C VAL A 238 -15.11 -12.13 2.10
N ASN A 239 -15.78 -11.14 2.70
CA ASN A 239 -17.18 -11.17 3.05
C ASN A 239 -17.88 -9.86 2.67
N PHE A 240 -18.31 -9.75 1.41
CA PHE A 240 -18.76 -8.50 0.81
C PHE A 240 -20.18 -8.61 0.25
N PHE A 241 -20.84 -7.47 0.10
CA PHE A 241 -22.12 -7.35 -0.59
C PHE A 241 -21.96 -7.47 -2.11
N PRO A 242 -23.00 -7.95 -2.83
CA PRO A 242 -23.08 -7.82 -4.28
C PRO A 242 -22.89 -6.37 -4.74
N GLY A 243 -22.23 -6.18 -5.89
CA GLY A 243 -21.87 -4.85 -6.38
C GLY A 243 -20.58 -4.28 -5.78
N SER A 244 -19.94 -4.98 -4.85
CA SER A 244 -18.58 -4.66 -4.40
C SER A 244 -17.56 -4.96 -5.50
N CYS A 245 -16.38 -4.33 -5.41
CA CYS A 245 -15.21 -4.64 -6.22
C CYS A 245 -14.06 -5.05 -5.31
N VAL A 246 -13.70 -6.33 -5.31
CA VAL A 246 -12.68 -6.88 -4.42
C VAL A 246 -11.60 -7.56 -5.22
N ASP A 247 -10.36 -7.12 -5.04
CA ASP A 247 -9.20 -7.66 -5.71
C ASP A 247 -8.23 -8.30 -4.71
N VAL A 248 -7.92 -9.58 -4.91
CA VAL A 248 -6.83 -10.31 -4.26
C VAL A 248 -5.81 -10.63 -5.35
N VAL A 249 -4.80 -9.79 -5.51
CA VAL A 249 -3.94 -9.79 -6.70
C VAL A 249 -2.46 -9.84 -6.34
N ASN A 250 -1.72 -10.71 -7.01
CA ASN A 250 -0.26 -10.81 -6.92
C ASN A 250 0.30 -10.95 -5.50
N ASN A 251 -0.44 -11.57 -4.58
CA ASN A 251 0.03 -11.86 -3.24
C ASN A 251 0.82 -13.17 -3.18
N LEU A 252 1.69 -13.27 -2.20
CA LEU A 252 2.39 -14.50 -1.83
C LEU A 252 1.78 -15.05 -0.54
N ILE A 253 1.10 -16.19 -0.63
CA ILE A 253 0.42 -16.81 0.50
C ILE A 253 1.12 -18.13 0.82
N TYR A 254 1.70 -18.21 2.01
CA TYR A 254 2.55 -19.31 2.44
C TYR A 254 2.14 -19.91 3.77
N ASN A 255 2.15 -21.24 3.84
CA ASN A 255 1.92 -22.01 5.06
C ASN A 255 0.60 -21.64 5.79
N ALA A 256 -0.48 -21.48 5.03
CA ALA A 256 -1.83 -21.45 5.58
C ALA A 256 -2.16 -22.84 6.15
N ARG A 257 -2.68 -22.90 7.39
CA ARG A 257 -2.98 -24.18 8.02
C ARG A 257 -4.20 -24.86 7.41
N SER A 258 -5.34 -24.17 7.43
CA SER A 258 -6.62 -24.70 6.98
C SER A 258 -7.09 -24.11 5.66
N ASP A 259 -7.07 -22.79 5.52
CA ASP A 259 -7.64 -22.14 4.36
C ASP A 259 -6.71 -21.02 3.86
N PHE A 260 -6.62 -20.90 2.54
CA PHE A 260 -5.94 -19.80 1.89
C PHE A 260 -6.91 -18.60 1.77
N VAL A 261 -7.51 -18.33 0.63
CA VAL A 261 -8.53 -17.29 0.49
C VAL A 261 -9.88 -17.85 0.93
N GLU A 262 -10.50 -17.24 1.93
CA GLU A 262 -11.88 -17.56 2.33
C GLU A 262 -12.85 -16.59 1.66
N VAL A 263 -13.90 -17.12 1.03
CA VAL A 263 -14.94 -16.34 0.36
C VAL A 263 -16.29 -16.65 0.96
N TRP A 264 -16.85 -15.69 1.68
CA TRP A 264 -18.10 -15.81 2.40
C TRP A 264 -19.32 -15.35 1.61
N GLU A 265 -20.49 -15.85 1.98
CA GLU A 265 -21.76 -15.59 1.34
C GLU A 265 -22.82 -14.95 2.27
N GLN A 266 -22.42 -14.47 3.43
CA GLN A 266 -23.34 -13.97 4.45
C GLN A 266 -24.08 -12.68 4.05
N HIS A 267 -23.50 -11.91 3.12
CA HIS A 267 -24.04 -10.62 2.70
C HIS A 267 -24.60 -10.64 1.24
N GLY A 268 -25.11 -11.77 0.78
CA GLY A 268 -25.69 -11.88 -0.58
C GLY A 268 -24.71 -12.44 -1.62
N GLY A 269 -23.52 -12.82 -1.19
CA GLY A 269 -22.48 -13.41 -2.03
C GLY A 269 -21.42 -12.42 -2.49
N SER A 270 -20.19 -12.66 -2.05
CA SER A 270 -19.04 -11.81 -2.34
C SER A 270 -18.60 -11.90 -3.81
N PRO A 271 -18.48 -10.77 -4.54
CA PRO A 271 -17.76 -10.71 -5.80
C PRO A 271 -16.27 -10.52 -5.51
N VAL A 272 -15.39 -11.37 -6.09
CA VAL A 272 -13.95 -11.29 -5.87
C VAL A 272 -13.15 -11.73 -7.08
N ASN A 273 -12.09 -10.97 -7.38
CA ASN A 273 -11.06 -11.32 -8.34
C ASN A 273 -9.83 -11.88 -7.60
N ILE A 274 -9.46 -13.14 -7.83
CA ILE A 274 -8.30 -13.82 -7.23
C ILE A 274 -7.31 -14.10 -8.37
N VAL A 275 -6.36 -13.19 -8.59
CA VAL A 275 -5.60 -13.17 -9.85
C VAL A 275 -4.10 -13.02 -9.62
N GLY A 276 -3.33 -13.88 -10.28
CA GLY A 276 -1.86 -13.78 -10.30
C GLY A 276 -1.18 -14.00 -8.95
N ASN A 277 -1.85 -14.64 -7.98
CA ASN A 277 -1.28 -14.93 -6.67
C ASN A 277 -0.37 -16.16 -6.70
N TYR A 278 0.59 -16.22 -5.80
CA TYR A 278 1.45 -17.37 -5.58
C TYR A 278 1.07 -18.06 -4.27
N PHE A 279 0.51 -19.25 -4.36
CA PHE A 279 0.12 -20.08 -3.22
C PHE A 279 1.18 -21.14 -2.98
N LYS A 280 1.77 -21.16 -1.79
CA LYS A 280 2.84 -22.08 -1.43
C LYS A 280 2.50 -22.90 -0.20
N ALA A 281 2.52 -24.21 -0.34
CA ALA A 281 2.36 -25.13 0.78
C ALA A 281 3.52 -24.98 1.79
N GLY A 282 3.21 -25.08 3.07
CA GLY A 282 4.20 -25.06 4.13
C GLY A 282 4.04 -26.22 5.12
N PRO A 283 4.86 -26.29 6.17
CA PRO A 283 4.89 -27.40 7.12
C PRO A 283 3.59 -27.66 7.87
N ASN A 284 2.80 -26.60 8.14
CA ASN A 284 1.57 -26.72 8.94
C ASN A 284 0.30 -26.90 8.11
N MET A 285 0.41 -26.88 6.78
CA MET A 285 -0.76 -26.98 5.91
C MET A 285 -1.46 -28.34 6.08
N VAL A 286 -2.77 -28.32 6.29
CA VAL A 286 -3.61 -29.51 6.28
C VAL A 286 -3.75 -30.01 4.85
N PRO A 287 -3.47 -31.32 4.57
CA PRO A 287 -3.61 -31.89 3.24
C PRO A 287 -5.04 -31.77 2.68
N GLY A 288 -5.17 -31.77 1.36
CA GLY A 288 -6.46 -31.78 0.68
C GLY A 288 -7.12 -30.41 0.53
N ARG A 289 -6.43 -29.32 0.84
CA ARG A 289 -6.94 -27.96 0.68
C ARG A 289 -6.71 -27.43 -0.72
N TYR A 290 -7.71 -26.71 -1.23
CA TYR A 290 -7.62 -25.87 -2.42
C TYR A 290 -7.28 -24.42 -2.03
N ILE A 291 -6.89 -23.61 -2.99
CA ILE A 291 -6.50 -22.20 -2.74
C ILE A 291 -7.67 -21.31 -2.33
N ILE A 292 -8.89 -21.75 -2.53
CA ILE A 292 -10.11 -21.02 -2.18
C ILE A 292 -11.01 -21.92 -1.31
N ALA A 293 -11.46 -21.37 -0.18
CA ALA A 293 -12.48 -21.95 0.68
C ALA A 293 -13.76 -21.12 0.59
N ARG A 294 -14.80 -21.66 -0.06
CA ARG A 294 -16.10 -21.01 -0.10
C ARG A 294 -16.87 -21.33 1.19
N GLN A 295 -17.32 -20.31 1.88
CA GLN A 295 -18.03 -20.39 3.16
C GLN A 295 -19.51 -20.07 2.96
N SER A 296 -20.34 -21.11 2.98
CA SER A 296 -21.80 -21.00 2.78
C SER A 296 -22.60 -21.01 4.09
N VAL A 297 -21.96 -20.94 5.25
CA VAL A 297 -22.65 -20.86 6.54
C VAL A 297 -23.41 -19.55 6.61
N ASN A 298 -24.75 -19.63 6.85
CA ASN A 298 -25.65 -18.50 6.83
C ASN A 298 -25.65 -17.74 5.47
N SER A 299 -25.40 -18.44 4.38
CA SER A 299 -25.43 -17.85 3.03
C SER A 299 -26.78 -17.20 2.74
N THR A 300 -26.75 -15.96 2.23
CA THR A 300 -27.91 -15.23 1.73
C THR A 300 -27.83 -15.01 0.22
N GLY A 301 -26.81 -15.54 -0.44
CA GLY A 301 -26.62 -15.48 -1.89
C GLY A 301 -25.33 -16.16 -2.32
N ARG A 302 -25.10 -16.29 -3.63
CA ARG A 302 -23.95 -16.99 -4.17
C ARG A 302 -22.79 -16.05 -4.43
N ALA A 303 -21.60 -16.42 -3.99
CA ALA A 303 -20.36 -15.73 -4.34
C ALA A 303 -20.10 -15.74 -5.86
N GLN A 304 -19.36 -14.75 -6.34
CA GLN A 304 -18.90 -14.63 -7.72
C GLN A 304 -17.38 -14.58 -7.72
N ILE A 305 -16.75 -15.74 -7.91
CA ILE A 305 -15.31 -15.91 -7.80
C ILE A 305 -14.69 -15.94 -9.19
N TYR A 306 -13.97 -14.89 -9.55
CA TYR A 306 -13.11 -14.91 -10.73
C TYR A 306 -11.69 -15.30 -10.34
N GLU A 307 -11.19 -16.38 -10.93
CA GLU A 307 -9.85 -16.91 -10.70
C GLU A 307 -9.07 -16.97 -12.00
N ALA A 308 -7.85 -16.39 -12.01
CA ALA A 308 -6.98 -16.45 -13.18
C ALA A 308 -5.49 -16.30 -12.84
N GLY A 309 -4.63 -17.01 -13.56
CA GLY A 309 -3.18 -16.81 -13.52
C GLY A 309 -2.50 -17.10 -12.19
N ASN A 310 -3.17 -17.75 -11.24
CA ASN A 310 -2.59 -18.13 -9.96
C ASN A 310 -1.59 -19.28 -10.12
N TYR A 311 -0.55 -19.29 -9.31
CA TYR A 311 0.44 -20.36 -9.27
C TYR A 311 0.36 -21.15 -7.96
N ILE A 312 0.32 -22.46 -8.06
CA ILE A 312 0.20 -23.38 -6.94
C ILE A 312 1.50 -24.18 -6.77
N ASP A 313 2.15 -24.02 -5.62
CA ASP A 313 3.41 -24.69 -5.27
C ASP A 313 3.22 -25.65 -4.09
N GLY A 314 3.69 -26.87 -4.28
CA GLY A 314 3.65 -27.92 -3.26
C GLY A 314 2.34 -28.73 -3.23
N ARG A 315 1.95 -29.21 -2.05
CA ARG A 315 0.88 -30.19 -1.84
C ARG A 315 -0.53 -29.60 -1.74
N ILE A 316 -0.81 -28.54 -2.47
CA ILE A 316 -2.14 -27.91 -2.54
C ILE A 316 -2.93 -28.61 -3.66
N VAL A 317 -4.24 -28.82 -3.45
CA VAL A 317 -5.14 -29.34 -4.50
C VAL A 317 -5.19 -28.32 -5.66
N ARG A 318 -5.11 -28.83 -6.89
CA ARG A 318 -5.02 -27.94 -8.08
C ARG A 318 -6.38 -27.68 -8.72
N GLU A 319 -7.32 -28.61 -8.54
CA GLU A 319 -8.66 -28.50 -9.12
C GLU A 319 -9.65 -27.96 -8.09
N PRO A 320 -10.48 -26.98 -8.44
CA PRO A 320 -11.51 -26.49 -7.54
C PRO A 320 -12.51 -27.58 -7.21
N PRO A 321 -12.82 -27.81 -5.92
CA PRO A 321 -13.86 -28.76 -5.52
C PRO A 321 -15.23 -28.29 -6.02
N PRO A 322 -16.22 -29.20 -6.17
CA PRO A 322 -17.54 -28.87 -6.72
C PRO A 322 -18.20 -27.64 -6.09
N TYR A 323 -18.14 -27.53 -4.77
CA TYR A 323 -18.77 -26.44 -4.02
C TYR A 323 -18.13 -25.04 -4.30
N VAL A 324 -16.83 -25.00 -4.66
CA VAL A 324 -16.17 -23.77 -5.10
C VAL A 324 -16.51 -23.50 -6.57
N ARG A 325 -16.47 -24.53 -7.41
CA ARG A 325 -16.71 -24.43 -8.86
C ARG A 325 -18.08 -23.82 -9.16
N GLU A 326 -19.10 -24.13 -8.37
CA GLU A 326 -20.44 -23.58 -8.51
C GLU A 326 -20.48 -22.03 -8.39
N ALA A 327 -19.55 -21.42 -7.65
CA ALA A 327 -19.45 -19.97 -7.45
C ALA A 327 -18.48 -19.28 -8.42
N MET A 328 -17.75 -20.06 -9.24
CA MET A 328 -16.79 -19.49 -10.20
C MET A 328 -17.50 -18.83 -11.38
N VAL A 329 -16.96 -17.69 -11.80
CA VAL A 329 -17.41 -16.91 -12.97
C VAL A 329 -16.30 -16.83 -14.00
N GLN A 330 -16.67 -16.64 -15.29
CA GLN A 330 -15.72 -16.64 -16.42
C GLN A 330 -15.06 -15.28 -16.64
N THR A 331 -15.63 -14.22 -16.11
CA THR A 331 -15.14 -12.84 -16.25
C THR A 331 -15.17 -12.15 -14.90
N PRO A 332 -14.26 -11.17 -14.66
CA PRO A 332 -14.30 -10.37 -13.44
C PRO A 332 -15.65 -9.72 -13.22
N SER A 333 -16.12 -9.70 -11.98
CA SER A 333 -17.38 -9.01 -11.61
C SER A 333 -17.27 -7.48 -11.77
N CYS A 334 -16.05 -6.94 -11.69
CA CYS A 334 -15.70 -5.56 -12.01
C CYS A 334 -14.24 -5.50 -12.53
N PRO A 335 -13.85 -4.40 -13.21
CA PRO A 335 -12.48 -4.22 -13.66
C PRO A 335 -11.49 -4.33 -12.50
N ILE A 336 -10.41 -5.06 -12.70
CA ILE A 336 -9.34 -5.17 -11.69
C ILE A 336 -8.69 -3.80 -11.51
N GLY A 337 -8.69 -3.30 -10.28
CA GLY A 337 -8.24 -1.95 -9.93
C GLY A 337 -6.72 -1.76 -9.90
N ALA A 338 -5.93 -2.80 -10.25
CA ALA A 338 -4.48 -2.76 -10.20
C ALA A 338 -3.85 -3.55 -11.37
N PRO A 339 -2.61 -3.22 -11.78
CA PRO A 339 -1.85 -4.01 -12.76
C PRO A 339 -1.60 -5.44 -12.25
N VAL A 340 -1.81 -6.42 -13.11
CA VAL A 340 -1.54 -7.83 -12.83
C VAL A 340 -0.24 -8.25 -13.50
N ILE A 341 0.67 -8.83 -12.73
CA ILE A 341 1.90 -9.46 -13.24
C ILE A 341 1.82 -10.99 -13.08
N ASP A 342 2.70 -11.71 -13.76
CA ASP A 342 2.80 -13.17 -13.58
C ASP A 342 3.03 -13.56 -12.12
N ALA A 343 2.38 -14.64 -11.66
CA ALA A 343 2.42 -15.05 -10.26
C ALA A 343 3.83 -15.38 -9.74
N ARG A 344 4.74 -15.88 -10.59
CA ARG A 344 6.13 -16.13 -10.20
C ARG A 344 6.92 -14.82 -10.10
N GLN A 345 6.63 -13.85 -10.96
CA GLN A 345 7.18 -12.49 -10.82
C GLN A 345 6.67 -11.85 -9.52
N ALA A 346 5.37 -12.01 -9.21
CA ALA A 346 4.78 -11.55 -7.95
C ALA A 346 5.47 -12.18 -6.73
N TYR A 347 5.76 -13.49 -6.76
CA TYR A 347 6.54 -14.18 -5.73
C TYR A 347 7.90 -13.51 -5.49
N HIS A 348 8.67 -13.30 -6.55
CA HIS A 348 10.00 -12.69 -6.43
C HIS A 348 9.92 -11.24 -5.95
N ARG A 349 8.97 -10.46 -6.47
CA ARG A 349 8.74 -9.09 -6.04
C ARG A 349 8.37 -9.02 -4.56
N ALA A 350 7.40 -9.81 -4.10
CA ALA A 350 7.00 -9.82 -2.70
C ALA A 350 8.18 -10.17 -1.76
N LEU A 351 8.99 -11.16 -2.10
CA LEU A 351 10.19 -11.53 -1.31
C LEU A 351 11.23 -10.42 -1.24
N THR A 352 11.31 -9.53 -2.21
CA THR A 352 12.30 -8.45 -2.25
C THR A 352 11.78 -7.14 -1.68
N THR A 353 10.50 -6.81 -1.89
CA THR A 353 9.97 -5.47 -1.60
C THR A 353 8.86 -5.43 -0.54
N ALA A 354 8.21 -6.55 -0.17
CA ALA A 354 7.15 -6.49 0.82
C ALA A 354 7.67 -6.23 2.24
N GLY A 355 6.83 -5.56 3.04
CA GLY A 355 7.09 -5.21 4.43
C GLY A 355 7.70 -3.83 4.63
N ALA A 356 7.82 -3.43 5.88
CA ALA A 356 8.49 -2.19 6.27
C ALA A 356 10.02 -2.33 6.13
N PHE A 357 10.67 -1.29 5.63
CA PHE A 357 12.12 -1.27 5.45
C PHE A 357 12.78 -0.18 6.29
N PRO A 358 14.07 -0.41 6.68
CA PRO A 358 14.84 -1.66 6.52
C PRO A 358 14.18 -2.80 7.29
N ARG A 359 14.25 -4.04 6.77
CA ARG A 359 13.62 -5.19 7.43
C ARG A 359 14.29 -5.52 8.77
N ASP A 360 13.47 -5.73 9.80
CA ASP A 360 13.97 -6.24 11.08
C ASP A 360 14.29 -7.76 11.03
N THR A 361 14.74 -8.30 12.15
CA THR A 361 15.11 -9.71 12.25
C THR A 361 13.91 -10.65 12.07
N VAL A 362 12.69 -10.21 12.41
CA VAL A 362 11.46 -10.99 12.25
C VAL A 362 11.09 -11.08 10.77
N ASP A 363 11.04 -9.95 10.05
CA ASP A 363 10.75 -9.94 8.62
C ASP A 363 11.80 -10.71 7.81
N THR A 364 13.07 -10.51 8.15
CA THR A 364 14.19 -11.22 7.51
C THR A 364 14.06 -12.74 7.68
N ARG A 365 13.69 -13.20 8.88
CA ARG A 365 13.44 -14.60 9.17
C ARG A 365 12.22 -15.12 8.40
N ILE A 366 11.10 -14.42 8.41
CA ILE A 366 9.88 -14.82 7.69
C ILE A 366 10.18 -14.99 6.20
N VAL A 367 10.82 -14.01 5.57
CA VAL A 367 11.20 -14.08 4.15
C VAL A 367 12.13 -15.27 3.86
N LYS A 368 13.07 -15.55 4.75
CA LYS A 368 13.96 -16.72 4.64
C LYS A 368 13.16 -18.03 4.73
N GLU A 369 12.25 -18.14 5.69
CA GLU A 369 11.39 -19.32 5.90
C GLU A 369 10.49 -19.57 4.69
N VAL A 370 9.88 -18.52 4.13
CA VAL A 370 9.09 -18.59 2.90
C VAL A 370 9.93 -19.11 1.72
N LYS A 371 11.15 -18.60 1.53
CA LYS A 371 12.07 -19.07 0.48
C LYS A 371 12.41 -20.53 0.65
N GLN A 372 12.74 -20.96 1.87
CA GLN A 372 13.20 -22.31 2.19
C GLN A 372 12.06 -23.32 2.34
N GLY A 373 10.80 -22.90 2.41
CA GLY A 373 9.66 -23.78 2.68
C GLY A 373 9.65 -24.30 4.13
N THR A 374 10.16 -23.51 5.07
CA THR A 374 10.32 -23.85 6.50
C THR A 374 9.50 -22.93 7.40
N GLY A 375 9.74 -22.97 8.72
CA GLY A 375 9.02 -22.16 9.68
C GLY A 375 7.75 -22.83 10.18
N LYS A 376 6.99 -22.14 11.00
CA LYS A 376 5.77 -22.68 11.63
C LYS A 376 4.80 -21.59 12.06
N ILE A 377 3.51 -21.95 12.10
CA ILE A 377 2.47 -21.14 12.76
C ILE A 377 2.78 -21.10 14.25
N ARG A 378 2.80 -19.90 14.81
CA ARG A 378 3.17 -19.67 16.21
C ARG A 378 1.94 -19.71 17.12
N ARG A 379 2.20 -19.96 18.42
CA ARG A 379 1.18 -19.90 19.47
C ARG A 379 1.42 -18.74 20.42
N GLU A 380 2.65 -18.29 20.49
CA GLU A 380 3.14 -17.24 21.36
C GLU A 380 3.96 -16.25 20.53
N PRO A 381 4.02 -14.99 20.93
CA PRO A 381 4.83 -13.99 20.25
C PRO A 381 6.30 -14.37 20.30
N GLY A 382 7.09 -13.82 19.40
CA GLY A 382 8.53 -13.88 19.46
C GLY A 382 9.11 -12.84 20.41
N ILE A 383 10.44 -12.78 20.42
CA ILE A 383 11.15 -11.68 21.08
C ILE A 383 11.02 -10.44 20.21
N LEU A 384 10.61 -9.33 20.81
CA LEU A 384 10.51 -8.05 20.11
C LEU A 384 11.91 -7.67 19.59
N PRO A 385 12.05 -7.37 18.29
CA PRO A 385 13.36 -7.01 17.75
C PRO A 385 13.85 -5.68 18.32
N GLU A 386 15.15 -5.58 18.50
CA GLU A 386 15.79 -4.28 18.73
C GLU A 386 15.73 -3.49 17.43
N ILE A 387 15.32 -2.23 17.55
CA ILE A 387 15.25 -1.27 16.45
C ILE A 387 16.31 -0.21 16.73
N ALA A 388 17.31 -0.13 15.86
CA ALA A 388 18.35 0.89 15.99
C ALA A 388 17.75 2.30 15.86
N ASP A 389 18.17 3.22 16.70
CA ASP A 389 17.73 4.62 16.68
C ASP A 389 18.19 5.37 15.44
N GLY A 390 19.48 5.47 15.18
CA GLY A 390 20.06 6.14 14.02
C GLY A 390 20.00 7.68 14.11
N THR A 391 20.73 8.32 13.21
CA THR A 391 20.76 9.78 13.10
C THR A 391 19.76 10.26 12.04
N PRO A 392 18.88 11.23 12.36
CA PRO A 392 18.00 11.81 11.35
C PRO A 392 18.80 12.62 10.32
N TYR A 393 18.31 12.67 9.08
CA TYR A 393 18.88 13.55 8.06
C TYR A 393 18.79 15.03 8.47
N ALA A 394 19.68 15.89 7.91
CA ALA A 394 19.57 17.33 8.11
C ALA A 394 18.33 17.88 7.40
N ASP A 395 17.63 18.82 8.03
CA ASP A 395 16.41 19.46 7.57
C ASP A 395 16.39 20.84 8.25
N SER A 396 16.99 21.83 7.58
CA SER A 396 17.36 23.10 8.20
C SER A 396 16.20 24.05 8.35
N ASP A 397 15.19 23.97 7.49
CA ASP A 397 13.99 24.83 7.50
C ASP A 397 12.76 24.14 8.11
N GLY A 398 12.88 22.85 8.45
CA GLY A 398 11.84 22.09 9.15
C GLY A 398 10.65 21.70 8.28
N ASP A 399 10.86 21.57 6.99
CA ASP A 399 9.80 21.25 6.01
C ASP A 399 9.67 19.74 5.71
N GLY A 400 10.47 18.92 6.42
CA GLY A 400 10.40 17.47 6.37
C GLY A 400 11.22 16.84 5.24
N MET A 401 11.89 17.63 4.42
CA MET A 401 12.79 17.15 3.38
C MET A 401 14.25 17.17 3.86
N SER A 402 15.12 16.47 3.16
CA SER A 402 16.55 16.47 3.48
C SER A 402 17.27 17.59 2.74
N ASP A 403 18.05 18.44 3.46
CA ASP A 403 18.89 19.48 2.86
C ASP A 403 19.74 18.95 1.69
N GLN A 404 20.21 17.72 1.80
CA GLN A 404 21.00 17.08 0.75
C GLN A 404 20.15 16.75 -0.48
N TRP A 405 18.96 16.18 -0.27
CA TRP A 405 18.03 15.86 -1.36
C TRP A 405 17.61 17.15 -2.07
N GLU A 406 17.28 18.19 -1.31
CA GLU A 406 16.85 19.49 -1.83
C GLU A 406 17.91 20.11 -2.73
N LYS A 407 19.15 20.21 -2.25
CA LYS A 407 20.29 20.69 -3.06
C LYS A 407 20.49 19.90 -4.34
N ALA A 408 20.25 18.58 -4.30
CA ALA A 408 20.40 17.71 -5.45
C ALA A 408 19.24 17.83 -6.46
N ASN A 409 18.06 18.29 -6.02
CA ASN A 409 16.85 18.38 -6.84
C ASN A 409 16.42 19.81 -7.18
N GLY A 410 17.18 20.82 -6.69
CA GLY A 410 16.98 22.23 -7.05
C GLY A 410 15.86 22.92 -6.25
N THR A 411 15.55 22.42 -5.06
CA THR A 411 14.72 23.07 -4.05
C THR A 411 15.57 23.83 -3.06
N ASP A 412 14.97 24.59 -2.12
CA ASP A 412 15.67 25.54 -1.27
C ASP A 412 15.67 25.07 0.21
N ALA A 413 16.75 24.43 0.65
CA ALA A 413 16.93 23.92 2.00
C ALA A 413 16.92 24.97 3.12
N THR A 414 16.57 26.22 2.83
CA THR A 414 16.46 27.33 3.79
C THR A 414 15.06 27.95 3.83
N ARG A 415 14.15 27.43 3.02
CA ARG A 415 12.79 27.93 2.86
C ARG A 415 11.81 26.77 2.74
N ASN A 416 10.83 26.72 3.61
CA ASN A 416 9.79 25.70 3.48
C ASN A 416 9.07 25.78 2.13
N ASP A 417 9.44 24.91 1.22
CA ASP A 417 8.84 24.75 -0.12
C ASP A 417 8.30 23.34 -0.39
N ALA A 418 8.06 22.58 0.67
CA ALA A 418 7.59 21.19 0.63
C ALA A 418 6.38 20.98 -0.28
N TRP A 419 5.46 21.93 -0.34
CA TRP A 419 4.23 21.79 -1.13
C TRP A 419 4.30 22.49 -2.48
N GLU A 420 5.44 23.05 -2.86
CA GLU A 420 5.69 23.54 -4.21
C GLU A 420 6.00 22.38 -5.17
N ASP A 421 5.92 22.61 -6.47
CA ASP A 421 6.27 21.68 -7.54
C ASP A 421 7.37 22.34 -8.38
N ALA A 422 8.61 22.19 -7.92
CA ALA A 422 9.76 22.89 -8.49
C ALA A 422 10.07 22.45 -9.95
N ASN A 423 9.87 21.19 -10.26
CA ASN A 423 10.15 20.63 -11.60
C ASN A 423 8.90 20.57 -12.50
N ARG A 424 7.72 20.95 -12.01
CA ARG A 424 6.44 21.04 -12.72
C ARG A 424 5.96 19.70 -13.31
N ASN A 425 6.20 18.63 -12.60
CA ASN A 425 5.74 17.29 -12.99
C ASN A 425 4.38 16.90 -12.39
N GLY A 426 3.82 17.75 -11.54
CA GLY A 426 2.53 17.59 -10.87
C GLY A 426 2.62 17.00 -9.48
N TRP A 427 3.79 16.62 -8.98
CA TRP A 427 4.04 16.18 -7.61
C TRP A 427 4.65 17.32 -6.79
N SER A 428 4.29 17.43 -5.52
CA SER A 428 4.97 18.36 -4.63
C SER A 428 6.40 17.89 -4.31
N ASN A 429 7.26 18.82 -3.93
CA ASN A 429 8.63 18.50 -3.52
C ASN A 429 8.65 17.44 -2.42
N LEU A 430 7.75 17.55 -1.44
CA LEU A 430 7.63 16.54 -0.37
C LEU A 430 7.14 15.18 -0.87
N ASP A 431 6.18 15.12 -1.82
CA ASP A 431 5.76 13.84 -2.40
C ASP A 431 6.94 13.12 -3.07
N GLU A 432 7.78 13.87 -3.80
CA GLU A 432 8.97 13.33 -4.46
C GLU A 432 10.05 12.92 -3.45
N PHE A 433 10.26 13.72 -2.40
CA PHE A 433 11.17 13.35 -1.32
C PHE A 433 10.72 12.08 -0.60
N LEU A 434 9.44 11.95 -0.29
CA LEU A 434 8.89 10.74 0.34
C LEU A 434 9.00 9.49 -0.56
N ASP A 435 8.89 9.66 -1.88
CA ASP A 435 9.15 8.59 -2.84
C ASP A 435 10.64 8.22 -2.90
N TYR A 436 11.52 9.23 -2.93
CA TYR A 436 12.96 9.01 -2.80
C TYR A 436 13.30 8.26 -1.50
N ALA A 437 12.75 8.68 -0.37
CA ALA A 437 12.96 8.03 0.94
C ALA A 437 12.48 6.56 0.92
N HIS A 438 11.36 6.27 0.28
CA HIS A 438 10.87 4.91 0.05
C HIS A 438 11.89 4.06 -0.73
N HIS A 439 12.40 4.58 -1.83
CA HIS A 439 13.39 3.85 -2.64
C HIS A 439 14.73 3.66 -1.92
N GLN A 440 15.18 4.64 -1.11
CA GLN A 440 16.37 4.47 -0.27
C GLN A 440 16.15 3.37 0.79
N ALA A 441 14.98 3.35 1.44
CA ALA A 441 14.65 2.30 2.39
C ALA A 441 14.68 0.90 1.74
N LEU A 442 14.07 0.73 0.57
CA LEU A 442 14.11 -0.53 -0.18
C LEU A 442 15.53 -0.95 -0.58
N ALA A 443 16.39 0.00 -0.89
CA ALA A 443 17.80 -0.23 -1.22
C ALA A 443 18.68 -0.52 0.02
N GLY A 444 18.12 -0.40 1.24
CA GLY A 444 18.87 -0.53 2.49
C GLY A 444 19.82 0.62 2.74
N SER A 445 19.57 1.79 2.15
CA SER A 445 20.39 3.00 2.28
C SER A 445 19.77 3.93 3.32
N SER A 446 20.62 4.58 4.14
CA SER A 446 20.20 5.63 5.07
C SER A 446 20.02 6.96 4.36
N LEU A 447 19.05 7.75 4.78
CA LEU A 447 18.87 9.13 4.32
C LEU A 447 19.99 10.07 4.87
N ALA A 448 20.65 9.67 5.95
CA ALA A 448 21.73 10.45 6.59
C ALA A 448 23.13 10.08 6.08
N GLU A 449 23.35 8.90 5.51
CA GLU A 449 24.71 8.36 5.26
C GLU A 449 25.42 8.90 4.02
N ARG A 450 24.81 9.76 3.21
CA ARG A 450 25.45 10.23 1.96
C ARG A 450 26.35 11.46 2.11
N GLN A 451 26.69 11.92 3.29
CA GLN A 451 27.59 13.07 3.45
C GLN A 451 29.05 12.79 3.05
N GLU A 452 29.51 11.54 3.03
CA GLU A 452 30.93 11.22 2.77
C GLU A 452 31.29 10.89 1.32
N ASP A 453 30.35 10.65 0.42
CA ASP A 453 30.62 10.15 -0.95
C ASP A 453 30.51 11.20 -2.07
N GLN A 454 30.24 12.47 -1.74
CA GLN A 454 30.06 13.53 -2.76
C GLN A 454 31.37 14.11 -3.33
N ASP A 455 32.54 13.81 -2.75
CA ASP A 455 33.84 14.27 -3.27
C ASP A 455 34.46 13.35 -4.34
N LYS A 456 33.77 12.27 -4.70
CA LYS A 456 34.19 11.45 -5.86
C LYS A 456 33.40 11.84 -7.09
N PRO A 457 34.06 12.19 -8.21
CA PRO A 457 33.38 12.54 -9.44
C PRO A 457 32.51 11.36 -9.91
N ARG A 458 31.20 11.61 -10.02
CA ARG A 458 30.23 10.65 -10.58
C ARG A 458 30.62 10.30 -12.01
N THR A 459 31.25 9.16 -12.23
CA THR A 459 31.22 8.54 -13.54
C THR A 459 29.79 8.01 -13.77
N VAL A 460 29.07 8.68 -14.66
CA VAL A 460 27.70 8.39 -15.12
C VAL A 460 27.57 7.02 -15.81
N THR A 461 28.52 6.14 -15.64
CA THR A 461 28.74 4.95 -16.48
C THR A 461 28.15 3.65 -15.92
N ALA A 462 27.67 3.59 -14.67
CA ALA A 462 27.34 2.29 -14.08
C ALA A 462 25.89 1.80 -14.33
N TRP A 463 24.93 2.70 -14.49
CA TRP A 463 23.53 2.31 -14.66
C TRP A 463 23.06 2.17 -16.11
N VAL A 464 23.62 2.97 -17.03
CA VAL A 464 23.34 2.86 -18.47
C VAL A 464 23.98 1.58 -19.05
N VAL A 465 25.13 1.15 -18.52
CA VAL A 465 25.80 -0.09 -18.97
C VAL A 465 25.07 -1.35 -18.52
N ALA A 466 24.42 -1.37 -17.34
CA ALA A 466 23.65 -2.53 -16.89
C ALA A 466 22.38 -2.79 -17.71
N LEU A 467 21.70 -1.73 -18.15
CA LEU A 467 20.52 -1.84 -19.00
C LEU A 467 20.87 -2.14 -20.48
N THR A 468 22.00 -1.65 -20.99
CA THR A 468 22.46 -1.95 -22.35
C THR A 468 23.06 -3.35 -22.50
N VAL A 469 23.70 -3.89 -21.49
CA VAL A 469 24.24 -5.26 -21.51
C VAL A 469 23.10 -6.28 -21.43
N ALA A 470 22.03 -6.02 -20.67
CA ALA A 470 20.85 -6.90 -20.63
C ALA A 470 20.06 -6.89 -21.96
N ALA A 471 20.00 -5.72 -22.66
CA ALA A 471 19.33 -5.61 -23.95
C ALA A 471 20.14 -6.27 -25.08
N LEU A 472 21.46 -6.23 -25.04
CA LEU A 472 22.33 -6.88 -26.05
C LEU A 472 22.47 -8.38 -25.86
N ALA A 473 22.33 -8.89 -24.62
CA ALA A 473 22.31 -10.34 -24.36
C ALA A 473 20.98 -10.99 -24.81
N GLY A 474 19.86 -10.23 -24.79
CA GLY A 474 18.56 -10.69 -25.31
C GLY A 474 18.50 -10.78 -26.84
N LEU A 475 19.21 -9.92 -27.55
CA LEU A 475 19.24 -9.90 -29.02
C LEU A 475 20.20 -10.93 -29.62
N GLY A 476 21.23 -11.34 -28.89
CA GLY A 476 22.17 -12.39 -29.33
C GLY A 476 21.57 -13.81 -29.31
N GLY A 477 20.53 -14.03 -28.48
CA GLY A 477 19.80 -15.30 -28.41
C GLY A 477 18.82 -15.53 -29.55
N LEU A 478 18.26 -14.47 -30.12
CA LEU A 478 17.29 -14.56 -31.21
C LEU A 478 17.92 -14.73 -32.61
N LEU A 479 19.19 -14.34 -32.79
CA LEU A 479 19.90 -14.54 -34.06
C LEU A 479 20.50 -15.95 -34.25
N LYS A 480 20.66 -16.73 -33.16
CA LYS A 480 21.11 -18.13 -33.27
C LYS A 480 19.98 -19.13 -33.53
N ALA A 481 18.72 -18.76 -33.29
CA ALA A 481 17.56 -19.62 -33.58
C ALA A 481 17.03 -19.48 -35.02
N ALA A 482 17.53 -18.54 -35.80
CA ALA A 482 17.12 -18.31 -37.19
C ALA A 482 18.12 -18.86 -38.24
N MET A 483 19.17 -19.57 -37.81
CA MET A 483 20.18 -20.18 -38.68
C MET A 483 20.41 -21.67 -38.39
N MET A 484 19.42 -22.37 -37.85
CA MET A 484 19.38 -23.85 -37.86
C MET A 484 18.06 -24.35 -38.36
#